data_d717926183e6736122e15b9cd3c29d70
#
_entry.id   d717926183e6736122e15b9cd3c29d70
#
_cell.length_a   1.000
_cell.length_b   1.000
_cell.length_c   1.000
_cell.angle_alpha   90.00
_cell.angle_beta   90.00
_cell.angle_gamma   90.00
#
_symmetry.space_group_name_H-M   'P 1'
#
loop_
_entity.id
_entity.type
_entity.pdbx_description
1 polymer ?
#
loop_
_entity_poly.entity_id
_entity_poly.type
_entity_poly.pdbx_seq_one_letter_code
_entity_poly.pdbx_strand_id
1 'polypeptide(L)'
;KQKMPAVARTDHGNMMGAFHFVSKTLGHNKDVEAKIKEAQENGEEYDGRTIKPIVGCEFYVCENRKDKSRKDNGYQVVFLAKNKNGYHNMAKMASVAYTEGFYYVPRIDRETVEKYKEDLIVLSGNLNGEVPSKVLNIGELQAEDALIWWKEQFGADFYIELMRHGQEDENR
;
A
#
# COMPACT_ATOMS: atom_id res chain seq x y z
N LYS A 1 -18.99 13.31 -4.97
CA LYS A 1 -19.79 13.45 -3.73
C LYS A 1 -18.90 13.68 -2.50
N GLN A 2 -17.77 12.96 -2.33
CA GLN A 2 -16.87 13.07 -1.17
C GLN A 2 -15.80 14.17 -1.32
N LYS A 3 -15.61 14.73 -2.52
CA LYS A 3 -14.60 15.76 -2.84
C LYS A 3 -13.18 15.43 -2.36
N MET A 4 -12.83 14.14 -2.36
CA MET A 4 -11.51 13.68 -1.95
C MET A 4 -10.45 14.12 -2.95
N PRO A 5 -9.30 14.67 -2.51
CA PRO A 5 -8.24 15.14 -3.40
C PRO A 5 -7.42 14.00 -4.02
N ALA A 6 -7.44 12.83 -3.39
CA ALA A 6 -6.69 11.65 -3.83
C ALA A 6 -7.43 10.36 -3.47
N VAL A 7 -7.10 9.29 -4.17
CA VAL A 7 -7.57 7.94 -3.85
C VAL A 7 -6.46 6.93 -4.15
N ALA A 8 -6.26 5.97 -3.24
CA ALA A 8 -5.30 4.89 -3.41
C ALA A 8 -6.00 3.61 -3.85
N ARG A 9 -5.29 2.79 -4.63
CA ARG A 9 -5.64 1.40 -4.91
C ARG A 9 -4.50 0.49 -4.46
N THR A 10 -4.80 -0.44 -3.56
CA THR A 10 -3.86 -1.37 -2.95
C THR A 10 -4.40 -2.78 -3.08
N ASP A 11 -4.17 -3.42 -4.23
CA ASP A 11 -4.59 -4.81 -4.45
C ASP A 11 -3.75 -5.77 -3.59
N HIS A 12 -4.32 -6.90 -3.18
CA HIS A 12 -3.64 -7.91 -2.36
C HIS A 12 -2.64 -8.71 -3.20
N GLY A 13 -1.36 -8.60 -2.88
CA GLY A 13 -0.26 -9.36 -3.47
C GLY A 13 0.04 -9.08 -4.94
N ASN A 14 -0.62 -8.11 -5.57
CA ASN A 14 -0.41 -7.76 -6.97
C ASN A 14 -0.77 -6.30 -7.27
N MET A 15 -0.52 -5.86 -8.52
CA MET A 15 -0.88 -4.54 -9.02
C MET A 15 -1.68 -4.61 -10.33
N MET A 16 -2.44 -5.69 -10.56
CA MET A 16 -3.14 -5.91 -11.83
C MET A 16 -4.19 -4.84 -12.12
N GLY A 17 -4.79 -4.25 -11.09
CA GLY A 17 -5.76 -3.18 -11.22
C GLY A 17 -5.16 -1.79 -11.46
N ALA A 18 -3.85 -1.60 -11.32
CA ALA A 18 -3.22 -0.28 -11.32
C ALA A 18 -3.42 0.49 -12.63
N PHE A 19 -3.18 -0.15 -13.77
CA PHE A 19 -3.33 0.50 -15.08
C PHE A 19 -4.76 0.97 -15.31
N HIS A 20 -5.73 0.10 -15.07
CA HIS A 20 -7.14 0.43 -15.27
C HIS A 20 -7.60 1.55 -14.32
N PHE A 21 -7.19 1.48 -13.06
CA PHE A 21 -7.47 2.50 -12.06
C PHE A 21 -6.93 3.87 -12.44
N VAL A 22 -5.63 3.96 -12.80
CA VAL A 22 -5.00 5.21 -13.21
C VAL A 22 -5.64 5.76 -14.48
N SER A 23 -5.85 4.92 -15.50
CA SER A 23 -6.48 5.31 -16.77
C SER A 23 -7.88 5.90 -16.55
N LYS A 24 -8.71 5.26 -15.74
CA LYS A 24 -10.06 5.76 -15.40
C LYS A 24 -10.02 7.07 -14.63
N THR A 25 -9.11 7.20 -13.68
CA THR A 25 -8.96 8.44 -12.88
C THR A 25 -8.49 9.60 -13.74
N LEU A 26 -7.52 9.38 -14.62
CA LEU A 26 -7.04 10.41 -15.55
C LEU A 26 -8.12 10.81 -16.58
N GLY A 27 -8.94 9.86 -17.03
CA GLY A 27 -10.10 10.15 -17.89
C GLY A 27 -11.09 11.07 -17.16
N HIS A 28 -11.48 10.71 -15.93
CA HIS A 28 -12.32 11.56 -15.09
C HIS A 28 -11.75 12.97 -14.88
N ASN A 29 -10.45 13.07 -14.64
CA ASN A 29 -9.79 14.37 -14.45
C ASN A 29 -9.86 15.26 -15.69
N LYS A 30 -9.69 14.69 -16.88
CA LYS A 30 -9.86 15.43 -18.15
C LYS A 30 -11.28 15.97 -18.31
N ASP A 31 -12.29 15.17 -17.97
CA ASP A 31 -13.70 15.61 -18.02
C ASP A 31 -13.97 16.74 -17.02
N VAL A 32 -13.40 16.67 -15.82
CA VAL A 32 -13.49 17.72 -14.81
C VAL A 32 -12.79 19.00 -15.26
N GLU A 33 -11.59 18.91 -15.79
CA GLU A 33 -10.82 20.06 -16.31
C GLU A 33 -11.56 20.76 -17.47
N ALA A 34 -12.18 19.99 -18.37
CA ALA A 34 -13.00 20.53 -19.45
C ALA A 34 -14.21 21.32 -18.91
N LYS A 35 -14.93 20.79 -17.91
CA LYS A 35 -16.07 21.45 -17.27
C LYS A 35 -15.67 22.69 -16.49
N ILE A 36 -14.51 22.67 -15.82
CA ILE A 36 -13.97 23.87 -15.14
C ILE A 36 -13.73 24.98 -16.17
N LYS A 37 -13.10 24.63 -17.29
CA LYS A 37 -12.82 25.60 -18.36
C LYS A 37 -14.11 26.18 -18.97
N GLU A 38 -15.08 25.33 -19.30
CA GLU A 38 -16.39 25.74 -19.82
C GLU A 38 -17.13 26.68 -18.87
N ALA A 39 -17.17 26.35 -17.57
CA ALA A 39 -17.78 27.21 -16.56
C ALA A 39 -17.08 28.58 -16.44
N GLN A 40 -15.75 28.61 -16.50
CA GLN A 40 -14.98 29.85 -16.49
C GLN A 40 -15.28 30.74 -17.70
N GLU A 41 -15.41 30.14 -18.90
CA GLU A 41 -15.76 30.86 -20.13
C GLU A 41 -17.19 31.45 -20.06
N ASN A 42 -18.11 30.78 -19.36
CA ASN A 42 -19.48 31.21 -19.18
C ASN A 42 -19.69 32.13 -17.95
N GLY A 43 -18.65 32.40 -17.16
CA GLY A 43 -18.76 33.18 -15.91
C GLY A 43 -19.48 32.43 -14.78
N GLU A 44 -19.52 31.11 -14.85
CA GLU A 44 -20.13 30.20 -13.87
C GLU A 44 -19.09 29.56 -12.95
N GLU A 45 -19.52 29.11 -11.78
CA GLU A 45 -18.69 28.30 -10.88
C GLU A 45 -18.96 26.79 -11.08
N TYR A 46 -17.90 26.00 -11.19
CA TYR A 46 -17.97 24.54 -11.20
C TYR A 46 -17.24 23.97 -9.98
N ASP A 47 -17.98 23.24 -9.13
CA ASP A 47 -17.47 22.67 -7.86
C ASP A 47 -16.81 21.28 -8.02
N GLY A 48 -16.46 20.86 -9.21
CA GLY A 48 -15.73 19.61 -9.48
C GLY A 48 -14.24 19.75 -9.21
N ARG A 49 -13.60 18.64 -8.79
CA ARG A 49 -12.14 18.59 -8.52
C ARG A 49 -11.52 17.39 -9.17
N THR A 50 -10.29 17.54 -9.65
CA THR A 50 -9.44 16.44 -10.07
C THR A 50 -9.04 15.57 -8.87
N ILE A 51 -8.78 14.30 -9.11
CA ILE A 51 -8.41 13.31 -8.10
C ILE A 51 -7.00 12.79 -8.45
N LYS A 52 -6.10 12.80 -7.46
CA LYS A 52 -4.76 12.19 -7.61
C LYS A 52 -4.89 10.67 -7.42
N PRO A 53 -4.58 9.84 -8.45
CA PRO A 53 -4.47 8.40 -8.28
C PRO A 53 -3.17 8.05 -7.54
N ILE A 54 -3.26 7.18 -6.53
CA ILE A 54 -2.12 6.63 -5.79
C ILE A 54 -2.11 5.12 -6.03
N VAL A 55 -1.02 4.62 -6.58
CA VAL A 55 -0.83 3.18 -6.81
C VAL A 55 -0.10 2.56 -5.63
N GLY A 56 -0.64 1.47 -5.12
CA GLY A 56 -0.05 0.69 -4.06
C GLY A 56 -0.29 -0.81 -4.25
N CYS A 57 0.21 -1.56 -3.28
CA CYS A 57 0.01 -3.01 -3.17
C CYS A 57 0.08 -3.40 -1.69
N GLU A 58 -0.81 -4.28 -1.25
CA GLU A 58 -0.70 -4.93 0.05
C GLU A 58 0.09 -6.23 -0.14
N PHE A 59 1.35 -6.25 0.31
CA PHE A 59 2.21 -7.42 0.22
C PHE A 59 2.10 -8.31 1.46
N TYR A 60 2.33 -9.61 1.25
CA TYR A 60 2.48 -10.61 2.30
C TYR A 60 3.97 -10.73 2.64
N VAL A 61 4.40 -10.16 3.76
CA VAL A 61 5.80 -10.12 4.20
C VAL A 61 6.05 -11.23 5.21
N CYS A 62 6.71 -12.30 4.77
CA CYS A 62 7.05 -13.47 5.60
C CYS A 62 8.49 -13.40 6.11
N GLU A 63 8.85 -14.35 6.96
CA GLU A 63 10.21 -14.47 7.50
C GLU A 63 11.22 -14.85 6.41
N ASN A 64 10.88 -15.86 5.60
CA ASN A 64 11.70 -16.34 4.49
C ASN A 64 10.81 -16.79 3.33
N ARG A 65 10.80 -16.05 2.23
CA ARG A 65 9.97 -16.35 1.05
C ARG A 65 10.28 -17.69 0.40
N LYS A 66 11.50 -18.21 0.58
CA LYS A 66 11.96 -19.47 -0.01
C LYS A 66 11.58 -20.69 0.82
N ASP A 67 11.27 -20.50 2.11
CA ASP A 67 10.85 -21.61 2.97
C ASP A 67 9.41 -22.02 2.62
N LYS A 68 9.24 -23.26 2.23
CA LYS A 68 7.97 -23.91 1.91
C LYS A 68 7.70 -25.14 2.81
N SER A 69 8.51 -25.32 3.85
CA SER A 69 8.39 -26.45 4.79
C SER A 69 7.19 -26.30 5.75
N ARG A 70 6.80 -25.07 6.03
CA ARG A 70 5.66 -24.73 6.89
C ARG A 70 4.80 -23.63 6.24
N LYS A 71 3.52 -23.62 6.57
CA LYS A 71 2.62 -22.55 6.13
C LYS A 71 2.95 -21.27 6.90
N ASP A 72 3.46 -20.29 6.19
CA ASP A 72 3.66 -18.93 6.65
C ASP A 72 3.13 -17.98 5.57
N ASN A 73 1.97 -17.38 5.78
CA ASN A 73 1.38 -16.43 4.84
C ASN A 73 2.01 -15.04 4.97
N GLY A 74 2.83 -14.79 5.98
CA GLY A 74 3.40 -13.49 6.28
C GLY A 74 2.38 -12.49 6.83
N TYR A 75 2.85 -11.27 7.04
CA TYR A 75 2.07 -10.12 7.51
C TYR A 75 1.62 -9.26 6.33
N GLN A 76 0.43 -8.68 6.43
CA GLN A 76 -0.11 -7.78 5.41
C GLN A 76 0.44 -6.37 5.64
N VAL A 77 1.25 -5.88 4.71
CA VAL A 77 1.89 -4.57 4.77
C VAL A 77 1.60 -3.81 3.48
N VAL A 78 1.14 -2.57 3.60
CA VAL A 78 0.75 -1.74 2.47
C VAL A 78 1.90 -0.88 2.00
N PHE A 79 2.20 -0.94 0.71
CA PHE A 79 3.20 -0.12 0.05
C PHE A 79 2.53 0.81 -0.96
N LEU A 80 2.94 2.07 -0.99
CA LEU A 80 2.45 3.08 -1.93
C LEU A 80 3.63 3.65 -2.73
N ALA A 81 3.46 3.81 -4.04
CA ALA A 81 4.48 4.43 -4.89
C ALA A 81 4.49 5.95 -4.74
N LYS A 82 5.64 6.53 -4.45
CA LYS A 82 5.85 7.99 -4.45
C LYS A 82 5.92 8.55 -5.87
N ASN A 83 6.47 7.75 -6.80
CA ASN A 83 6.71 8.12 -8.18
C ASN A 83 6.80 6.87 -9.09
N LYS A 84 7.20 7.08 -10.35
CA LYS A 84 7.35 5.99 -11.34
C LYS A 84 8.40 4.95 -10.93
N ASN A 85 9.50 5.36 -10.29
CA ASN A 85 10.52 4.42 -9.81
C ASN A 85 9.95 3.51 -8.71
N GLY A 86 9.24 4.08 -7.74
CA GLY A 86 8.54 3.30 -6.70
C GLY A 86 7.53 2.30 -7.30
N TYR A 87 6.77 2.70 -8.33
CA TYR A 87 5.90 1.77 -9.05
C TYR A 87 6.67 0.60 -9.67
N HIS A 88 7.81 0.86 -10.33
CA HIS A 88 8.65 -0.20 -10.90
C HIS A 88 9.26 -1.10 -9.81
N ASN A 89 9.63 -0.54 -8.65
CA ASN A 89 10.13 -1.32 -7.54
C ASN A 89 9.06 -2.26 -6.97
N MET A 90 7.82 -1.78 -6.77
CA MET A 90 6.71 -2.65 -6.39
C MET A 90 6.41 -3.73 -7.44
N ALA A 91 6.53 -3.42 -8.74
CA ALA A 91 6.35 -4.43 -9.80
C ALA A 91 7.41 -5.54 -9.72
N LYS A 92 8.67 -5.19 -9.39
CA LYS A 92 9.73 -6.17 -9.14
C LYS A 92 9.45 -7.00 -7.88
N MET A 93 9.02 -6.36 -6.78
CA MET A 93 8.61 -7.06 -5.55
C MET A 93 7.48 -8.06 -5.84
N ALA A 94 6.43 -7.64 -6.57
CA ALA A 94 5.35 -8.53 -6.98
C ALA A 94 5.85 -9.69 -7.84
N SER A 95 6.77 -9.45 -8.77
CA SER A 95 7.38 -10.51 -9.58
C SER A 95 8.13 -11.53 -8.70
N VAL A 96 8.96 -11.07 -7.77
CA VAL A 96 9.65 -11.94 -6.80
C VAL A 96 8.66 -12.74 -5.97
N ALA A 97 7.57 -12.12 -5.52
CA ALA A 97 6.53 -12.78 -4.73
C ALA A 97 5.91 -13.97 -5.47
N TYR A 98 5.65 -13.82 -6.77
CA TYR A 98 5.05 -14.89 -7.58
C TYR A 98 6.05 -15.93 -8.06
N THR A 99 7.28 -15.52 -8.44
CA THR A 99 8.25 -16.43 -9.04
C THR A 99 9.08 -17.22 -8.01
N GLU A 100 9.37 -16.62 -6.86
CA GLU A 100 10.20 -17.21 -5.82
C GLU A 100 9.42 -17.51 -4.53
N GLY A 101 8.54 -16.58 -4.12
CA GLY A 101 7.90 -16.60 -2.82
C GLY A 101 6.53 -17.27 -2.75
N PHE A 102 5.96 -17.69 -3.88
CA PHE A 102 4.61 -18.25 -3.89
C PHE A 102 4.52 -19.58 -3.13
N TYR A 103 3.75 -19.54 -2.04
CA TYR A 103 3.34 -20.72 -1.28
C TYR A 103 2.03 -20.36 -0.55
N TYR A 104 0.89 -20.85 -1.05
CA TYR A 104 -0.49 -20.44 -0.75
C TYR A 104 -0.81 -19.00 -1.16
N VAL A 105 0.07 -18.04 -0.85
CA VAL A 105 -0.03 -16.62 -1.23
C VAL A 105 1.30 -16.14 -1.80
N PRO A 106 1.33 -15.05 -2.60
CA PRO A 106 2.58 -14.48 -3.13
C PRO A 106 3.30 -13.70 -2.01
N ARG A 107 4.40 -14.26 -1.50
CA ARG A 107 5.14 -13.72 -0.35
C ARG A 107 6.42 -13.02 -0.76
N ILE A 108 6.74 -11.96 -0.06
CA ILE A 108 8.07 -11.35 -0.03
C ILE A 108 8.66 -11.49 1.38
N ASP A 109 9.90 -11.11 1.55
CA ASP A 109 10.60 -11.06 2.84
C ASP A 109 11.39 -9.76 2.99
N ARG A 110 12.05 -9.58 4.13
CA ARG A 110 12.83 -8.39 4.44
C ARG A 110 13.95 -8.15 3.42
N GLU A 111 14.61 -9.22 2.93
CA GLU A 111 15.63 -9.11 1.85
C GLU A 111 15.05 -8.44 0.60
N THR A 112 13.84 -8.83 0.20
CA THR A 112 13.14 -8.24 -0.95
C THR A 112 12.77 -6.79 -0.70
N VAL A 113 12.28 -6.48 0.50
CA VAL A 113 11.94 -5.11 0.90
C VAL A 113 13.17 -4.21 0.85
N GLU A 114 14.27 -4.60 1.50
CA GLU A 114 15.52 -3.83 1.54
C GLU A 114 16.06 -3.55 0.13
N LYS A 115 15.94 -4.51 -0.77
CA LYS A 115 16.43 -4.40 -2.15
C LYS A 115 15.63 -3.40 -2.99
N TYR A 116 14.33 -3.25 -2.74
CA TYR A 116 13.42 -2.49 -3.61
C TYR A 116 12.67 -1.36 -2.89
N LYS A 117 13.09 -0.97 -1.68
CA LYS A 117 12.41 0.02 -0.82
C LYS A 117 12.37 1.46 -1.33
N GLU A 118 13.24 1.80 -2.28
CA GLU A 118 13.38 3.17 -2.76
C GLU A 118 12.08 3.71 -3.37
N ASP A 119 11.76 4.98 -3.05
CA ASP A 119 10.58 5.70 -3.55
C ASP A 119 9.23 5.08 -3.15
N LEU A 120 9.20 4.42 -2.01
CA LEU A 120 7.99 3.83 -1.43
C LEU A 120 7.61 4.50 -0.11
N ILE A 121 6.31 4.59 0.14
CA ILE A 121 5.71 4.84 1.45
C ILE A 121 5.17 3.51 1.95
N VAL A 122 5.31 3.25 3.25
CA VAL A 122 4.83 2.01 3.88
C VAL A 122 3.87 2.33 5.02
N LEU A 123 2.76 1.61 5.06
CA LEU A 123 1.78 1.66 6.13
C LEU A 123 1.83 0.34 6.91
N SER A 124 1.70 0.41 8.23
CA SER A 124 1.72 -0.77 9.11
C SER A 124 0.61 -1.79 8.80
N GLY A 125 -0.41 -1.37 8.06
CA GLY A 125 -1.54 -2.21 7.67
C GLY A 125 -2.59 -2.37 8.76
N ASN A 126 -3.48 -3.33 8.54
CA ASN A 126 -4.56 -3.70 9.47
C ASN A 126 -4.04 -4.61 10.61
N LEU A 127 -4.94 -5.24 11.38
CA LEU A 127 -4.58 -6.16 12.48
C LEU A 127 -3.72 -7.38 12.04
N ASN A 128 -3.67 -7.68 10.72
CA ASN A 128 -2.77 -8.70 10.15
C ASN A 128 -1.40 -8.11 9.72
N GLY A 129 -1.16 -6.83 9.94
CA GLY A 129 0.15 -6.19 9.76
C GLY A 129 1.16 -6.71 10.80
N GLU A 130 2.47 -6.59 10.52
CA GLU A 130 3.50 -7.16 11.39
C GLU A 130 3.46 -6.60 12.82
N VAL A 131 3.39 -5.27 12.95
CA VAL A 131 3.40 -4.60 14.26
C VAL A 131 2.12 -4.92 15.05
N PRO A 132 0.89 -4.65 14.55
CA PRO A 132 -0.31 -4.93 15.33
C PRO A 132 -0.52 -6.42 15.60
N SER A 133 -0.20 -7.30 14.66
CA SER A 133 -0.30 -8.75 14.88
C SER A 133 0.65 -9.24 15.98
N LYS A 134 1.85 -8.67 16.08
CA LYS A 134 2.79 -9.01 17.16
C LYS A 134 2.32 -8.46 18.51
N VAL A 135 1.75 -7.26 18.57
CA VAL A 135 1.13 -6.74 19.80
C VAL A 135 0.06 -7.69 20.32
N LEU A 136 -0.81 -8.17 19.45
CA LEU A 136 -1.95 -9.00 19.82
C LEU A 136 -1.57 -10.44 20.18
N ASN A 137 -0.62 -11.04 19.46
CA ASN A 137 -0.44 -12.50 19.45
C ASN A 137 0.93 -12.97 19.98
N ILE A 138 1.93 -12.07 20.11
CA ILE A 138 3.30 -12.47 20.47
C ILE A 138 3.79 -11.71 21.71
N GLY A 139 3.84 -10.38 21.65
CA GLY A 139 4.27 -9.54 22.75
C GLY A 139 4.77 -8.18 22.28
N GLU A 140 4.77 -7.22 23.21
CA GLU A 140 5.13 -5.82 22.95
C GLU A 140 6.59 -5.67 22.48
N LEU A 141 7.52 -6.41 23.08
CA LEU A 141 8.95 -6.35 22.72
C LEU A 141 9.17 -6.75 21.25
N GLN A 142 8.53 -7.82 20.79
CA GLN A 142 8.62 -8.28 19.39
C GLN A 142 7.93 -7.33 18.42
N ALA A 143 6.88 -6.65 18.87
CA ALA A 143 6.21 -5.61 18.10
C ALA A 143 7.08 -4.37 17.99
N GLU A 144 7.77 -3.98 19.07
CA GLU A 144 8.73 -2.87 19.08
C GLU A 144 9.92 -3.14 18.16
N ASP A 145 10.52 -4.33 18.20
CA ASP A 145 11.59 -4.73 17.29
C ASP A 145 11.16 -4.63 15.82
N ALA A 146 9.94 -5.05 15.50
CA ALA A 146 9.40 -4.91 14.16
C ALA A 146 9.20 -3.44 13.76
N LEU A 147 8.63 -2.64 14.67
CA LEU A 147 8.43 -1.21 14.47
C LEU A 147 9.74 -0.48 14.20
N ILE A 148 10.78 -0.77 15.00
CA ILE A 148 12.12 -0.21 14.84
C ILE A 148 12.68 -0.56 13.47
N TRP A 149 12.60 -1.83 13.05
CA TRP A 149 13.09 -2.26 11.74
C TRP A 149 12.40 -1.51 10.60
N TRP A 150 11.05 -1.41 10.60
CA TRP A 150 10.32 -0.66 9.57
C TRP A 150 10.70 0.82 9.56
N LYS A 151 10.86 1.42 10.75
CA LYS A 151 11.28 2.81 10.89
C LYS A 151 12.69 3.07 10.37
N GLU A 152 13.63 2.14 10.61
CA GLU A 152 15.00 2.22 10.08
C GLU A 152 15.02 2.10 8.55
N GLN A 153 14.17 1.25 7.96
CA GLN A 153 14.13 1.07 6.52
C GLN A 153 13.52 2.26 5.76
N PHE A 154 12.48 2.88 6.31
CA PHE A 154 11.67 3.87 5.60
C PHE A 154 11.68 5.27 6.24
N GLY A 155 12.18 5.44 7.44
CA GLY A 155 12.29 6.75 8.10
C GLY A 155 10.97 7.50 8.18
N ALA A 156 10.89 8.67 7.55
CA ALA A 156 9.69 9.50 7.50
C ALA A 156 8.59 8.94 6.55
N ASP A 157 8.91 7.97 5.73
CA ASP A 157 7.98 7.33 4.80
C ASP A 157 7.28 6.08 5.41
N PHE A 158 7.52 5.77 6.68
CA PHE A 158 6.78 4.75 7.42
C PHE A 158 5.70 5.38 8.29
N TYR A 159 4.46 4.89 8.15
CA TYR A 159 3.28 5.37 8.87
C TYR A 159 2.58 4.24 9.60
N ILE A 160 2.14 4.52 10.82
CA ILE A 160 1.22 3.64 11.56
C ILE A 160 -0.20 3.93 11.09
N GLU A 161 -0.90 2.89 10.68
CA GLU A 161 -2.29 2.94 10.28
C GLU A 161 -3.19 2.60 11.48
N LEU A 162 -4.12 3.49 11.80
CA LEU A 162 -5.12 3.28 12.84
C LEU A 162 -6.48 3.02 12.20
N MET A 163 -7.00 1.82 12.39
CA MET A 163 -8.32 1.42 11.90
C MET A 163 -9.33 1.39 13.03
N ARG A 164 -10.58 1.79 12.75
CA ARG A 164 -11.68 1.77 13.71
C ARG A 164 -12.95 1.24 13.03
N HIS A 165 -13.08 -0.07 13.00
CA HIS A 165 -14.27 -0.77 12.49
C HIS A 165 -15.19 -1.26 13.61
N GLY A 166 -14.84 -0.99 14.87
CA GLY A 166 -15.59 -1.41 16.04
C GLY A 166 -15.26 -2.83 16.51
N GLN A 167 -14.12 -3.37 16.09
CA GLN A 167 -13.60 -4.64 16.61
C GLN A 167 -12.89 -4.41 17.96
N GLU A 168 -13.03 -5.34 18.89
CA GLU A 168 -12.43 -5.21 20.23
C GLU A 168 -10.90 -5.11 20.18
N ASP A 169 -10.27 -5.89 19.30
CA ASP A 169 -8.81 -5.91 19.11
C ASP A 169 -8.23 -4.60 18.55
N GLU A 170 -9.05 -3.74 17.94
CA GLU A 170 -8.63 -2.42 17.46
C GLU A 170 -8.42 -1.39 18.59
N ASN A 171 -8.86 -1.70 19.79
CA ASN A 171 -8.77 -0.82 20.97
C ASN A 171 -7.57 -1.14 21.88
N ARG A 172 -6.80 -2.13 21.54
CA ARG A 172 -5.57 -2.52 22.22
C ARG A 172 -4.37 -1.77 21.64
#